data_160b2092b5b548ff7a1cb1dc6289a1ad
#
_entry.id   160b2092b5b548ff7a1cb1dc6289a1ad
#
_cell.length_a   1.000
_cell.length_b   1.000
_cell.length_c   1.000
_cell.angle_alpha   90.00
_cell.angle_beta   90.00
_cell.angle_gamma   90.00
#
_symmetry.space_group_name_H-M   'P 1'
#
loop_
_entity.id
_entity.type
_entity.pdbx_description
1 polymer ?
#
loop_
_entity_poly.entity_id
_entity_poly.type
_entity_poly.pdbx_seq_one_letter_code
_entity_poly.pdbx_strand_id
1 'polypeptide(L)'
;MFSHAKKSLGDGRRVLLILNPAAGIAKPKAALYGVIESYAKYGCATTVMTTAGKGDAMRFVAENAKAYDLVVCCGGDGTLNEVIGGMMQLPKEQRRPIGFLPLGSTNDMARTLHLPYRNLQKCIRLTLGGMPRPFDVGRFHGQTHFNYVCSFGAFTRVSYATPRWLKRLLGHFAYVLDGIASVGSIRPYRMKITTDTTVIEDEFIYGGVTNSLSVAGLVRLRESDVSLSDGLFEVMLIKKPDSAQELQQVLSGIVRKRFDDRFVRFLHTASIRFESEEPVDWTVDGEYGGSVKTAEIENLHGAVFILRK
;
A
#
# COMPACT_ATOMS: atom_id res chain seq x y z
N MET A 1 20.67 10.28 47.36
CA MET A 1 20.90 9.37 46.21
C MET A 1 19.69 9.47 45.30
N PHE A 2 19.65 10.43 44.35
CA PHE A 2 18.56 10.57 43.40
C PHE A 2 18.83 9.64 42.24
N SER A 3 18.09 8.54 42.20
CA SER A 3 18.04 7.65 41.03
C SER A 3 17.49 8.45 39.84
N HIS A 4 18.33 8.72 38.85
CA HIS A 4 17.88 9.18 37.53
C HIS A 4 17.08 8.03 36.90
N ALA A 5 15.77 8.01 37.12
CA ALA A 5 14.88 7.12 36.39
C ALA A 5 15.06 7.41 34.89
N LYS A 6 15.60 6.47 34.14
CA LYS A 6 15.66 6.54 32.68
C LYS A 6 14.23 6.79 32.21
N LYS A 7 13.99 7.98 31.61
CA LYS A 7 12.70 8.34 31.02
C LYS A 7 12.28 7.22 30.08
N SER A 8 11.11 6.63 30.29
CA SER A 8 10.62 5.53 29.47
C SER A 8 10.38 6.03 28.03
N LEU A 9 10.54 5.19 27.03
CA LEU A 9 10.40 5.53 25.61
C LEU A 9 9.03 6.16 25.26
N GLY A 10 8.00 5.89 26.06
CA GLY A 10 6.64 6.35 25.81
C GLY A 10 6.08 7.29 26.86
N ASP A 11 6.88 7.74 27.83
CA ASP A 11 6.45 8.42 29.03
C ASP A 11 5.56 9.64 28.74
N GLY A 12 4.31 9.58 29.22
CA GLY A 12 3.31 10.62 29.05
C GLY A 12 2.67 10.71 27.65
N ARG A 13 3.03 9.85 26.68
CA ARG A 13 2.44 9.89 25.33
C ARG A 13 0.99 9.39 25.35
N ARG A 14 0.13 10.13 24.67
CA ARG A 14 -1.26 9.73 24.39
C ARG A 14 -1.28 8.98 23.06
N VAL A 15 -1.64 7.71 23.10
CA VAL A 15 -1.65 6.81 21.94
C VAL A 15 -3.09 6.45 21.58
N LEU A 16 -3.46 6.69 20.33
CA LEU A 16 -4.69 6.18 19.73
C LEU A 16 -4.37 4.86 19.00
N LEU A 17 -4.83 3.75 19.55
CA LEU A 17 -4.68 2.43 18.95
C LEU A 17 -5.92 2.06 18.14
N ILE A 18 -5.81 1.98 16.84
CA ILE A 18 -6.88 1.52 15.95
C ILE A 18 -6.71 0.02 15.73
N LEU A 19 -7.64 -0.76 16.28
CA LEU A 19 -7.60 -2.21 16.24
C LEU A 19 -8.62 -2.77 15.25
N ASN A 20 -8.15 -3.58 14.30
CA ASN A 20 -9.02 -4.39 13.46
C ASN A 20 -9.04 -5.85 13.98
N PRO A 21 -10.13 -6.29 14.65
CA PRO A 21 -10.21 -7.64 15.22
C PRO A 21 -10.34 -8.73 14.16
N ALA A 22 -10.73 -8.38 12.93
CA ALA A 22 -10.85 -9.31 11.80
C ALA A 22 -9.53 -9.46 11.01
N ALA A 23 -8.47 -8.72 11.37
CA ALA A 23 -7.20 -8.81 10.68
C ALA A 23 -6.48 -10.13 11.00
N GLY A 24 -5.99 -10.79 9.94
CA GLY A 24 -5.15 -11.98 10.06
C GLY A 24 -5.88 -13.30 10.33
N ILE A 25 -5.09 -14.36 10.53
CA ILE A 25 -5.58 -15.74 10.68
C ILE A 25 -5.51 -16.20 12.12
N ALA A 26 -4.70 -15.57 12.95
CA ALA A 26 -4.35 -16.07 14.28
C ALA A 26 -4.54 -15.01 15.38
N LYS A 27 -5.55 -15.28 16.21
CA LYS A 27 -5.70 -14.84 17.62
C LYS A 27 -5.42 -13.35 17.92
N PRO A 28 -6.19 -12.40 17.35
CA PRO A 28 -6.03 -10.98 17.68
C PRO A 28 -6.22 -10.69 19.18
N LYS A 29 -7.07 -11.48 19.87
CA LYS A 29 -7.42 -11.25 21.29
C LYS A 29 -6.22 -11.37 22.24
N ALA A 30 -5.40 -12.42 22.09
CA ALA A 30 -4.21 -12.59 22.94
C ALA A 30 -3.10 -11.57 22.62
N ALA A 31 -2.95 -11.22 21.34
CA ALA A 31 -2.01 -10.19 20.91
C ALA A 31 -2.37 -8.81 21.45
N LEU A 32 -3.67 -8.46 21.47
CA LEU A 32 -4.15 -7.16 21.95
C LEU A 32 -3.77 -6.89 23.40
N TYR A 33 -4.01 -7.86 24.30
CA TYR A 33 -3.64 -7.67 25.70
C TYR A 33 -2.15 -7.37 25.87
N GLY A 34 -1.29 -8.14 25.17
CA GLY A 34 0.16 -7.92 25.19
C GLY A 34 0.59 -6.57 24.58
N VAL A 35 -0.17 -6.07 23.59
CA VAL A 35 0.06 -4.75 23.01
C VAL A 35 -0.27 -3.67 24.04
N ILE A 36 -1.46 -3.68 24.64
CA ILE A 36 -1.90 -2.70 25.64
C ILE A 36 -0.95 -2.71 26.86
N GLU A 37 -0.65 -3.90 27.38
CA GLU A 37 0.29 -4.08 28.49
C GLU A 37 1.67 -3.48 28.17
N SER A 38 2.15 -3.68 26.94
CA SER A 38 3.43 -3.13 26.52
C SER A 38 3.42 -1.60 26.50
N TYR A 39 2.37 -0.97 25.94
CA TYR A 39 2.26 0.48 25.93
C TYR A 39 2.16 1.04 27.36
N ALA A 40 1.39 0.40 28.24
CA ALA A 40 1.31 0.78 29.65
C ALA A 40 2.66 0.69 30.36
N LYS A 41 3.43 -0.39 30.14
CA LYS A 41 4.81 -0.54 30.67
C LYS A 41 5.77 0.56 30.19
N TYR A 42 5.51 1.13 29.03
CA TYR A 42 6.27 2.27 28.49
C TYR A 42 5.72 3.64 28.92
N GLY A 43 4.73 3.68 29.81
CA GLY A 43 4.16 4.92 30.35
C GLY A 43 3.19 5.63 29.42
N CYS A 44 2.63 4.95 28.43
CA CYS A 44 1.67 5.54 27.50
C CYS A 44 0.25 5.53 28.05
N ALA A 45 -0.49 6.63 27.84
CA ALA A 45 -1.94 6.68 27.98
C ALA A 45 -2.56 6.19 26.66
N THR A 46 -3.12 4.99 26.65
CA THR A 46 -3.59 4.33 25.42
C THR A 46 -5.12 4.30 25.35
N THR A 47 -5.68 4.86 24.31
CA THR A 47 -7.09 4.70 23.92
C THR A 47 -7.19 3.70 22.80
N VAL A 48 -8.06 2.70 22.93
CA VAL A 48 -8.28 1.67 21.91
C VAL A 48 -9.63 1.88 21.24
N MET A 49 -9.62 2.01 19.92
CA MET A 49 -10.83 2.03 19.10
C MET A 49 -10.83 0.79 18.21
N THR A 50 -11.88 -0.01 18.32
CA THR A 50 -12.02 -1.29 17.61
C THR A 50 -12.94 -1.13 16.42
N THR A 51 -12.46 -1.48 15.22
CA THR A 51 -13.28 -1.42 14.00
C THR A 51 -14.31 -2.56 13.98
N ALA A 52 -15.51 -2.24 13.53
CA ALA A 52 -16.59 -3.19 13.27
C ALA A 52 -16.80 -3.44 11.77
N GLY A 53 -16.36 -2.51 10.91
CA GLY A 53 -16.54 -2.57 9.46
C GLY A 53 -15.56 -1.70 8.68
N LYS A 54 -15.74 -1.74 7.36
CA LYS A 54 -14.97 -0.92 6.42
C LYS A 54 -15.27 0.57 6.66
N GLY A 55 -14.20 1.40 6.64
CA GLY A 55 -14.26 2.84 6.84
C GLY A 55 -14.18 3.28 8.31
N ASP A 56 -14.34 2.38 9.28
CA ASP A 56 -14.27 2.73 10.69
C ASP A 56 -12.91 3.28 11.09
N ALA A 57 -11.82 2.66 10.64
CA ALA A 57 -10.48 3.12 10.97
C ALA A 57 -10.22 4.53 10.41
N MET A 58 -10.68 4.80 9.20
CA MET A 58 -10.61 6.13 8.57
C MET A 58 -11.36 7.16 9.41
N ARG A 59 -12.62 6.88 9.76
CA ARG A 59 -13.46 7.76 10.55
C ARG A 59 -12.86 8.03 11.95
N PHE A 60 -12.44 6.98 12.65
CA PHE A 60 -11.84 7.14 13.99
C PHE A 60 -10.60 8.03 13.98
N VAL A 61 -9.75 7.89 12.98
CA VAL A 61 -8.56 8.72 12.84
C VAL A 61 -8.93 10.16 12.51
N ALA A 62 -9.81 10.40 11.55
CA ALA A 62 -10.22 11.73 11.14
C ALA A 62 -10.85 12.52 12.30
N GLU A 63 -11.69 11.87 13.12
CA GLU A 63 -12.38 12.50 14.23
C GLU A 63 -11.46 12.74 15.45
N ASN A 64 -10.50 11.86 15.72
CA ASN A 64 -9.84 11.80 17.03
C ASN A 64 -8.33 12.06 17.01
N ALA A 65 -7.62 11.84 15.89
CA ALA A 65 -6.15 11.80 15.87
C ALA A 65 -5.50 13.07 16.45
N LYS A 66 -6.10 14.24 16.24
CA LYS A 66 -5.59 15.53 16.74
C LYS A 66 -5.40 15.58 18.27
N ALA A 67 -6.18 14.78 19.03
CA ALA A 67 -6.10 14.73 20.48
C ALA A 67 -4.99 13.84 21.02
N TYR A 68 -4.25 13.14 20.14
CA TYR A 68 -3.20 12.19 20.50
C TYR A 68 -1.84 12.63 19.97
N ASP A 69 -0.78 12.02 20.48
CA ASP A 69 0.59 12.28 20.06
C ASP A 69 1.07 11.25 19.01
N LEU A 70 0.37 10.11 18.96
CA LEU A 70 0.68 8.98 18.08
C LEU A 70 -0.60 8.22 17.75
N VAL A 71 -0.78 7.87 16.47
CA VAL A 71 -1.81 6.93 16.03
C VAL A 71 -1.14 5.60 15.67
N VAL A 72 -1.64 4.50 16.20
CA VAL A 72 -1.09 3.16 15.94
C VAL A 72 -2.14 2.31 15.23
N CYS A 73 -1.82 1.90 14.01
CA CYS A 73 -2.59 0.92 13.26
C CYS A 73 -2.25 -0.50 13.73
N CYS A 74 -3.22 -1.21 14.26
CA CYS A 74 -3.11 -2.60 14.66
C CYS A 74 -4.02 -3.44 13.75
N GLY A 75 -3.50 -3.85 12.59
CA GLY A 75 -4.29 -4.50 11.55
C GLY A 75 -3.47 -4.98 10.36
N GLY A 76 -4.10 -5.14 9.20
CA GLY A 76 -3.47 -5.46 7.92
C GLY A 76 -3.28 -4.22 7.03
N ASP A 77 -2.86 -4.47 5.78
CA ASP A 77 -2.59 -3.41 4.79
C ASP A 77 -3.84 -2.55 4.52
N GLY A 78 -5.04 -3.15 4.45
CA GLY A 78 -6.30 -2.39 4.30
C GLY A 78 -6.63 -1.51 5.50
N THR A 79 -6.34 -1.96 6.73
CA THR A 79 -6.52 -1.12 7.92
C THR A 79 -5.54 0.06 7.93
N LEU A 80 -4.29 -0.18 7.50
CA LEU A 80 -3.30 0.88 7.37
C LEU A 80 -3.73 1.91 6.31
N ASN A 81 -4.30 1.46 5.19
CA ASN A 81 -4.85 2.34 4.17
C ASN A 81 -5.94 3.25 4.76
N GLU A 82 -6.90 2.70 5.49
CA GLU A 82 -7.95 3.49 6.15
C GLU A 82 -7.36 4.49 7.17
N VAL A 83 -6.36 4.08 7.97
CA VAL A 83 -5.68 4.99 8.92
C VAL A 83 -4.99 6.14 8.19
N ILE A 84 -4.28 5.85 7.10
CA ILE A 84 -3.67 6.89 6.25
C ILE A 84 -4.77 7.78 5.65
N GLY A 85 -5.83 7.20 5.09
CA GLY A 85 -6.97 7.93 4.54
C GLY A 85 -7.63 8.87 5.55
N GLY A 86 -7.79 8.43 6.80
CA GLY A 86 -8.27 9.29 7.89
C GLY A 86 -7.31 10.42 8.23
N MET A 87 -6.00 10.14 8.20
CA MET A 87 -4.96 11.15 8.42
C MET A 87 -4.95 12.19 7.29
N MET A 88 -5.24 11.77 6.05
CA MET A 88 -5.33 12.66 4.89
C MET A 88 -6.51 13.64 4.94
N GLN A 89 -7.57 13.35 5.71
CA GLN A 89 -8.68 14.28 5.94
C GLN A 89 -8.31 15.43 6.88
N LEU A 90 -7.18 15.31 7.59
CA LEU A 90 -6.71 16.37 8.49
C LEU A 90 -5.76 17.34 7.76
N PRO A 91 -5.77 18.63 8.14
CA PRO A 91 -4.72 19.57 7.77
C PRO A 91 -3.33 18.99 8.10
N LYS A 92 -2.31 19.28 7.28
CA LYS A 92 -0.97 18.66 7.40
C LYS A 92 -0.36 18.83 8.79
N GLU A 93 -0.53 19.97 9.39
CA GLU A 93 -0.03 20.33 10.74
C GLU A 93 -0.74 19.59 11.88
N GLN A 94 -1.94 19.05 11.64
CA GLN A 94 -2.69 18.26 12.62
C GLN A 94 -2.46 16.75 12.47
N ARG A 95 -1.76 16.34 11.41
CA ARG A 95 -1.44 14.92 11.17
C ARG A 95 -0.45 14.42 12.22
N ARG A 96 -0.69 13.23 12.72
CA ARG A 96 0.14 12.60 13.74
C ARG A 96 1.00 11.50 13.11
N PRO A 97 2.18 11.22 13.67
CA PRO A 97 2.95 10.06 13.27
C PRO A 97 2.10 8.78 13.36
N ILE A 98 2.30 7.87 12.40
CA ILE A 98 1.60 6.59 12.34
C ILE A 98 2.59 5.49 12.72
N GLY A 99 2.23 4.71 13.72
CA GLY A 99 2.87 3.43 14.02
C GLY A 99 2.10 2.30 13.35
N PHE A 100 2.79 1.24 12.92
CA PHE A 100 2.13 0.09 12.32
C PHE A 100 2.51 -1.21 13.03
N LEU A 101 1.50 -1.90 13.57
CA LEU A 101 1.58 -3.25 14.12
C LEU A 101 0.88 -4.21 13.13
N PRO A 102 1.66 -4.88 12.26
CA PRO A 102 1.10 -5.64 11.15
C PRO A 102 0.56 -6.99 11.65
N LEU A 103 -0.75 -7.09 11.75
CA LEU A 103 -1.49 -8.31 12.12
C LEU A 103 -2.24 -8.94 10.94
N GLY A 104 -2.07 -8.42 9.74
CA GLY A 104 -2.67 -8.93 8.51
C GLY A 104 -2.06 -10.25 8.04
N SER A 105 -2.68 -10.83 6.99
CA SER A 105 -2.21 -12.08 6.39
C SER A 105 -1.00 -11.89 5.49
N THR A 106 -0.94 -10.79 4.73
CA THR A 106 0.07 -10.53 3.69
C THR A 106 1.14 -9.58 4.20
N ASN A 107 0.73 -8.46 4.80
CA ASN A 107 1.59 -7.43 5.38
C ASN A 107 2.65 -6.90 4.38
N ASP A 108 2.23 -6.60 3.15
CA ASP A 108 3.13 -6.11 2.11
C ASP A 108 3.70 -4.74 2.45
N MET A 109 2.88 -3.86 3.05
CA MET A 109 3.34 -2.57 3.54
C MET A 109 4.37 -2.70 4.67
N ALA A 110 4.23 -3.69 5.54
CA ALA A 110 5.23 -3.91 6.58
C ALA A 110 6.60 -4.33 6.00
N ARG A 111 6.60 -5.07 4.88
CA ARG A 111 7.84 -5.41 4.14
C ARG A 111 8.42 -4.19 3.44
N THR A 112 7.58 -3.41 2.76
CA THR A 112 7.97 -2.16 2.09
C THR A 112 8.58 -1.16 3.08
N LEU A 113 8.00 -1.04 4.29
CA LEU A 113 8.47 -0.17 5.36
C LEU A 113 9.64 -0.77 6.16
N HIS A 114 10.16 -1.95 5.80
CA HIS A 114 11.24 -2.67 6.52
C HIS A 114 10.95 -2.89 8.01
N LEU A 115 9.67 -3.09 8.37
CA LEU A 115 9.28 -3.33 9.75
C LEU A 115 9.64 -4.75 10.19
N PRO A 116 9.97 -4.98 11.46
CA PRO A 116 10.23 -6.31 12.01
C PRO A 116 8.92 -7.11 12.22
N TYR A 117 8.09 -7.23 11.19
CA TYR A 117 6.68 -7.69 11.22
C TYR A 117 6.49 -9.10 11.80
N ARG A 118 7.55 -9.91 11.87
CA ARG A 118 7.51 -11.24 12.51
C ARG A 118 7.68 -11.17 14.03
N ASN A 119 8.00 -10.00 14.58
CA ASN A 119 8.23 -9.80 16.01
C ASN A 119 7.43 -8.58 16.51
N LEU A 120 6.27 -8.86 17.07
CA LEU A 120 5.34 -7.82 17.54
C LEU A 120 5.99 -6.90 18.60
N GLN A 121 6.78 -7.43 19.51
CA GLN A 121 7.48 -6.63 20.54
C GLN A 121 8.50 -5.66 19.94
N LYS A 122 9.17 -6.07 18.86
CA LYS A 122 10.06 -5.15 18.13
C LYS A 122 9.27 -4.09 17.38
N CYS A 123 8.10 -4.44 16.83
CA CYS A 123 7.20 -3.44 16.21
C CYS A 123 6.71 -2.43 17.25
N ILE A 124 6.26 -2.86 18.42
CA ILE A 124 5.82 -1.97 19.51
C ILE A 124 6.94 -1.01 19.91
N ARG A 125 8.15 -1.51 20.14
CA ARG A 125 9.29 -0.63 20.44
C ARG A 125 9.58 0.37 19.34
N LEU A 126 9.40 -0.03 18.09
CA LEU A 126 9.61 0.85 16.94
C LEU A 126 8.54 1.96 16.88
N THR A 127 7.28 1.67 17.23
CA THR A 127 6.24 2.70 17.29
C THR A 127 6.47 3.71 18.41
N LEU A 128 7.26 3.39 19.43
CA LEU A 128 7.57 4.29 20.53
C LEU A 128 8.89 5.04 20.36
N GLY A 129 9.90 4.37 19.82
CA GLY A 129 11.26 4.90 19.71
C GLY A 129 11.77 5.09 18.29
N GLY A 130 10.97 4.75 17.27
CA GLY A 130 11.31 4.97 15.87
C GLY A 130 11.24 6.45 15.47
N MET A 131 11.88 6.76 14.35
CA MET A 131 11.81 8.12 13.81
C MET A 131 10.60 8.28 12.89
N PRO A 132 9.86 9.40 12.99
CA PRO A 132 8.84 9.73 12.00
C PRO A 132 9.53 10.05 10.66
N ARG A 133 9.35 9.17 9.69
CA ARG A 133 9.86 9.36 8.34
C ARG A 133 8.73 9.76 7.41
N PRO A 134 8.94 10.73 6.52
CA PRO A 134 7.94 11.10 5.54
C PRO A 134 7.57 9.90 4.66
N PHE A 135 6.32 9.86 4.25
CA PHE A 135 5.76 8.84 3.38
C PHE A 135 4.81 9.51 2.39
N ASP A 136 5.00 9.21 1.12
CA ASP A 136 4.20 9.72 0.03
C ASP A 136 2.88 8.95 -0.08
N VAL A 137 1.83 9.66 -0.44
CA VAL A 137 0.49 9.08 -0.60
C VAL A 137 0.00 9.39 -2.01
N GLY A 138 -0.49 8.39 -2.71
CA GLY A 138 -1.09 8.60 -4.01
C GLY A 138 -2.52 9.14 -3.89
N ARG A 139 -2.90 10.01 -4.83
CA ARG A 139 -4.26 10.48 -5.02
C ARG A 139 -4.74 10.09 -6.41
N PHE A 140 -5.81 9.31 -6.45
CA PHE A 140 -6.47 8.87 -7.67
C PHE A 140 -7.73 9.69 -7.90
N HIS A 141 -7.86 10.27 -9.07
CA HIS A 141 -9.04 11.00 -9.56
C HIS A 141 -9.57 12.05 -8.56
N GLY A 142 -8.66 12.77 -7.93
CA GLY A 142 -8.95 13.89 -7.04
C GLY A 142 -9.40 13.57 -5.62
N GLN A 143 -9.89 12.36 -5.33
CA GLN A 143 -10.52 12.06 -4.04
C GLN A 143 -10.02 10.79 -3.34
N THR A 144 -9.70 9.73 -4.08
CA THR A 144 -9.31 8.45 -3.48
C THR A 144 -7.82 8.41 -3.21
N HIS A 145 -7.42 8.19 -1.96
CA HIS A 145 -6.03 8.02 -1.58
C HIS A 145 -5.62 6.55 -1.62
N PHE A 146 -4.36 6.30 -2.01
CA PHE A 146 -3.74 4.98 -1.95
C PHE A 146 -2.31 5.07 -1.44
N ASN A 147 -1.86 4.03 -0.80
CA ASN A 147 -0.54 3.95 -0.22
C ASN A 147 0.34 2.83 -0.80
N TYR A 148 -0.25 1.98 -1.63
CA TYR A 148 0.42 0.82 -2.19
C TYR A 148 0.41 0.83 -3.71
N VAL A 149 -0.76 0.67 -4.36
CA VAL A 149 -0.86 0.58 -5.81
C VAL A 149 -2.19 1.04 -6.36
N CYS A 150 -2.14 1.78 -7.47
CA CYS A 150 -3.28 2.04 -8.35
C CYS A 150 -2.99 1.38 -9.70
N SER A 151 -3.91 0.56 -10.24
CA SER A 151 -3.64 -0.23 -11.43
C SER A 151 -4.88 -0.53 -12.26
N PHE A 152 -4.65 -0.82 -13.55
CA PHE A 152 -5.68 -1.30 -14.48
C PHE A 152 -5.19 -2.52 -15.27
N GLY A 153 -6.11 -3.23 -15.89
CA GLY A 153 -5.83 -4.25 -16.90
C GLY A 153 -5.79 -5.69 -16.39
N ALA A 154 -5.03 -6.55 -17.06
CA ALA A 154 -5.13 -8.00 -17.00
C ALA A 154 -5.01 -8.63 -15.60
N PHE A 155 -4.26 -8.00 -14.70
CA PHE A 155 -3.97 -8.57 -13.37
C PHE A 155 -4.88 -8.06 -12.26
N THR A 156 -5.78 -7.11 -12.55
CA THR A 156 -6.65 -6.48 -11.55
C THR A 156 -7.88 -7.32 -11.23
N ARG A 157 -8.51 -7.94 -12.24
CA ARG A 157 -9.74 -8.77 -12.06
C ARG A 157 -9.50 -10.05 -11.25
N VAL A 158 -8.30 -10.62 -11.29
CA VAL A 158 -7.93 -11.83 -10.54
C VAL A 158 -8.00 -11.60 -9.03
N SER A 159 -7.86 -10.37 -8.58
CA SER A 159 -7.91 -10.01 -7.16
C SER A 159 -9.28 -10.25 -6.51
N TYR A 160 -10.39 -10.10 -7.23
CA TYR A 160 -11.74 -10.18 -6.67
C TYR A 160 -12.35 -11.58 -6.63
N ALA A 161 -12.07 -12.41 -7.64
CA ALA A 161 -12.72 -13.72 -7.82
C ALA A 161 -12.00 -14.89 -7.16
N THR A 162 -10.77 -14.69 -6.70
CA THR A 162 -9.91 -15.80 -6.30
C THR A 162 -9.98 -16.11 -4.82
N PRO A 163 -10.30 -17.37 -4.41
CA PRO A 163 -10.30 -17.79 -3.02
C PRO A 163 -8.97 -17.55 -2.31
N ARG A 164 -9.00 -17.05 -1.07
CA ARG A 164 -7.80 -16.71 -0.27
C ARG A 164 -6.80 -17.86 -0.10
N TRP A 165 -7.27 -19.11 -0.06
CA TRP A 165 -6.42 -20.29 0.10
C TRP A 165 -5.55 -20.55 -1.14
N LEU A 166 -6.09 -20.28 -2.33
CA LEU A 166 -5.42 -20.51 -3.60
C LEU A 166 -4.35 -19.44 -3.85
N LYS A 167 -4.61 -18.16 -3.43
CA LYS A 167 -3.59 -17.10 -3.40
C LYS A 167 -2.37 -17.48 -2.56
N ARG A 168 -2.55 -18.33 -1.53
CA ARG A 168 -1.45 -18.81 -0.69
C ARG A 168 -0.62 -19.91 -1.32
N LEU A 169 -1.27 -20.84 -2.04
CA LEU A 169 -0.62 -22.07 -2.49
C LEU A 169 0.27 -21.86 -3.73
N LEU A 170 -0.16 -20.99 -4.63
CA LEU A 170 0.45 -20.87 -5.97
C LEU A 170 1.19 -19.55 -6.19
N GLY A 171 1.12 -18.62 -5.20
CA GLY A 171 1.56 -17.26 -5.44
C GLY A 171 0.73 -16.59 -6.54
N HIS A 172 0.88 -15.29 -6.72
CA HIS A 172 0.11 -14.51 -7.72
C HIS A 172 0.25 -15.04 -9.17
N PHE A 173 1.32 -15.77 -9.46
CA PHE A 173 1.73 -16.17 -10.81
C PHE A 173 0.92 -17.30 -11.43
N ALA A 174 0.52 -18.30 -10.69
CA ALA A 174 -0.21 -19.43 -11.25
C ALA A 174 -1.61 -19.03 -11.75
N TYR A 175 -2.17 -17.95 -11.21
CA TYR A 175 -3.45 -17.40 -11.66
C TYR A 175 -3.37 -16.66 -12.97
N VAL A 176 -2.24 -15.98 -13.18
CA VAL A 176 -1.98 -15.28 -14.44
C VAL A 176 -1.84 -16.30 -15.56
N LEU A 177 -1.22 -17.43 -15.29
CA LEU A 177 -1.02 -18.50 -16.30
C LEU A 177 -2.31 -19.26 -16.62
N ASP A 178 -3.15 -19.57 -15.63
CA ASP A 178 -4.43 -20.27 -15.84
C ASP A 178 -5.50 -19.35 -16.47
N GLY A 179 -5.46 -18.05 -16.17
CA GLY A 179 -6.38 -17.07 -16.75
C GLY A 179 -5.99 -16.57 -18.14
N ILE A 180 -4.74 -16.77 -18.57
CA ILE A 180 -4.21 -16.35 -19.87
C ILE A 180 -4.05 -17.61 -20.77
N ALA A 181 -5.14 -18.33 -20.97
CA ALA A 181 -5.13 -19.49 -21.88
C ALA A 181 -4.95 -19.10 -23.36
N SER A 182 -5.12 -17.82 -23.71
CA SER A 182 -4.84 -17.29 -25.05
C SER A 182 -4.63 -15.78 -25.05
N VAL A 183 -3.79 -15.28 -25.96
CA VAL A 183 -3.59 -13.84 -26.21
C VAL A 183 -4.91 -13.13 -26.50
N GLY A 184 -5.86 -13.81 -27.11
CA GLY A 184 -7.18 -13.27 -27.44
C GLY A 184 -8.11 -13.04 -26.23
N SER A 185 -7.77 -13.55 -25.04
CA SER A 185 -8.57 -13.32 -23.82
C SER A 185 -8.19 -12.04 -23.06
N ILE A 186 -7.05 -11.43 -23.40
CA ILE A 186 -6.58 -10.20 -22.74
C ILE A 186 -7.07 -9.01 -23.55
N ARG A 187 -7.92 -8.19 -22.94
CA ARG A 187 -8.38 -6.95 -23.54
C ARG A 187 -7.27 -5.90 -23.47
N PRO A 188 -6.74 -5.42 -24.59
CA PRO A 188 -5.86 -4.26 -24.59
C PRO A 188 -6.66 -2.97 -24.47
N TYR A 189 -6.01 -1.94 -23.97
CA TYR A 189 -6.54 -0.59 -23.90
C TYR A 189 -5.63 0.33 -24.70
N ARG A 190 -6.15 0.97 -25.75
CA ARG A 190 -5.46 2.06 -26.42
C ARG A 190 -5.50 3.27 -25.52
N MET A 191 -4.32 3.76 -25.16
CA MET A 191 -4.18 4.86 -24.20
C MET A 191 -3.14 5.86 -24.62
N LYS A 192 -3.46 7.13 -24.36
CA LYS A 192 -2.50 8.19 -24.25
C LYS A 192 -2.15 8.39 -22.79
N ILE A 193 -0.86 8.27 -22.47
CA ILE A 193 -0.31 8.38 -21.12
C ILE A 193 0.59 9.60 -21.09
N THR A 194 0.27 10.56 -20.25
CA THR A 194 1.04 11.81 -20.08
C THR A 194 1.63 11.84 -18.68
N THR A 195 2.93 12.08 -18.61
CA THR A 195 3.67 12.31 -17.36
C THR A 195 4.29 13.71 -17.39
N ASP A 196 5.00 14.09 -16.34
CA ASP A 196 5.70 15.36 -16.25
C ASP A 196 6.76 15.54 -17.37
N THR A 197 7.28 14.44 -17.92
CA THR A 197 8.43 14.45 -18.84
C THR A 197 8.15 13.82 -20.19
N THR A 198 7.09 13.05 -20.35
CA THR A 198 6.85 12.29 -21.59
C THR A 198 5.38 12.07 -21.89
N VAL A 199 5.09 11.84 -23.16
CA VAL A 199 3.78 11.40 -23.66
C VAL A 199 3.97 10.09 -24.42
N ILE A 200 3.16 9.10 -24.11
CA ILE A 200 3.21 7.77 -24.73
C ILE A 200 1.81 7.43 -25.25
N GLU A 201 1.71 7.03 -26.50
CA GLU A 201 0.49 6.49 -27.08
C GLU A 201 0.75 5.05 -27.56
N ASP A 202 0.03 4.09 -27.00
CA ASP A 202 0.20 2.68 -27.36
C ASP A 202 -1.00 1.85 -26.86
N GLU A 203 -1.00 0.54 -27.14
CA GLU A 203 -1.93 -0.44 -26.59
C GLU A 203 -1.30 -1.14 -25.39
N PHE A 204 -1.96 -1.04 -24.24
CA PHE A 204 -1.49 -1.63 -22.98
C PHE A 204 -2.47 -2.69 -22.48
N ILE A 205 -1.92 -3.77 -21.94
CA ILE A 205 -2.69 -4.80 -21.24
C ILE A 205 -2.67 -4.62 -19.72
N TYR A 206 -1.74 -3.82 -19.21
CA TYR A 206 -1.59 -3.53 -17.79
C TYR A 206 -0.88 -2.19 -17.57
N GLY A 207 -1.30 -1.48 -16.54
CA GLY A 207 -0.58 -0.35 -15.98
C GLY A 207 -0.74 -0.33 -14.46
N GLY A 208 0.39 -0.15 -13.76
CA GLY A 208 0.45 -0.03 -12.32
C GLY A 208 1.29 1.16 -11.90
N VAL A 209 0.72 2.00 -11.04
CA VAL A 209 1.35 3.15 -10.40
C VAL A 209 1.48 2.84 -8.92
N THR A 210 2.69 2.85 -8.38
CA THR A 210 2.95 2.38 -7.02
C THR A 210 3.91 3.28 -6.26
N ASN A 211 3.71 3.38 -4.95
CA ASN A 211 4.66 3.90 -3.97
C ASN A 211 5.11 2.75 -3.06
N SER A 212 5.67 1.70 -3.65
CA SER A 212 6.12 0.54 -2.88
C SER A 212 7.21 -0.25 -3.60
N LEU A 213 7.91 -1.09 -2.83
CA LEU A 213 8.90 -2.04 -3.38
C LEU A 213 8.28 -3.14 -4.26
N SER A 214 6.96 -3.16 -4.40
CA SER A 214 6.27 -4.19 -5.17
C SER A 214 5.19 -3.59 -6.04
N VAL A 215 5.30 -3.77 -7.35
CA VAL A 215 4.25 -3.38 -8.29
C VAL A 215 3.20 -4.47 -8.32
N ALA A 216 2.00 -4.17 -7.77
CA ALA A 216 0.83 -5.06 -7.72
C ALA A 216 1.08 -6.47 -7.15
N GLY A 217 2.12 -6.65 -6.33
CA GLY A 217 2.54 -7.98 -5.86
C GLY A 217 3.21 -8.85 -6.93
N LEU A 218 3.31 -8.35 -8.16
CA LEU A 218 3.87 -9.09 -9.30
C LEU A 218 5.39 -8.95 -9.38
N VAL A 219 5.88 -7.74 -9.28
CA VAL A 219 7.30 -7.42 -9.43
C VAL A 219 7.81 -6.76 -8.17
N ARG A 220 8.84 -7.33 -7.57
CA ARG A 220 9.57 -6.65 -6.51
C ARG A 220 10.70 -5.85 -7.13
N LEU A 221 10.61 -4.55 -7.03
CA LEU A 221 11.64 -3.60 -7.43
C LEU A 221 12.86 -3.71 -6.52
N ARG A 222 14.01 -3.21 -6.94
CA ARG A 222 15.21 -3.15 -6.09
C ARG A 222 15.01 -2.04 -5.07
N GLU A 223 15.48 -2.27 -3.85
CA GLU A 223 15.42 -1.26 -2.77
C GLU A 223 16.18 0.02 -3.11
N SER A 224 17.18 -0.06 -3.99
CA SER A 224 17.92 1.10 -4.51
C SER A 224 17.11 1.98 -5.46
N ASP A 225 16.05 1.44 -6.03
CA ASP A 225 15.32 2.06 -7.14
C ASP A 225 13.98 2.66 -6.67
N VAL A 226 13.64 2.51 -5.38
CA VAL A 226 12.37 2.97 -4.80
C VAL A 226 12.64 3.81 -3.57
N SER A 227 12.13 5.02 -3.57
CA SER A 227 12.06 5.87 -2.39
C SER A 227 10.60 6.12 -2.03
N LEU A 228 10.25 5.93 -0.77
CA LEU A 228 8.88 6.10 -0.30
C LEU A 228 8.54 7.57 0.04
N SER A 229 9.44 8.49 -0.28
CA SER A 229 9.34 9.90 0.13
C SER A 229 10.15 10.85 -0.75
N ASP A 230 10.31 10.56 -2.03
CA ASP A 230 10.97 11.45 -3.00
C ASP A 230 9.98 12.23 -3.88
N GLY A 231 8.68 12.01 -3.69
CA GLY A 231 7.63 12.65 -4.47
C GLY A 231 7.37 11.99 -5.81
N LEU A 232 7.94 10.82 -6.09
CA LEU A 232 7.76 10.09 -7.33
C LEU A 232 7.06 8.76 -7.11
N PHE A 233 6.39 8.30 -8.14
CA PHE A 233 5.87 6.93 -8.25
C PHE A 233 6.76 6.09 -9.15
N GLU A 234 6.81 4.81 -8.88
CA GLU A 234 7.22 3.80 -9.83
C GLU A 234 6.01 3.39 -10.68
N VAL A 235 6.14 3.54 -11.99
CA VAL A 235 5.09 3.15 -12.93
C VAL A 235 5.59 2.01 -13.79
N MET A 236 4.80 0.93 -13.87
CA MET A 236 5.03 -0.19 -14.77
C MET A 236 3.91 -0.28 -15.80
N LEU A 237 4.25 -0.24 -17.07
CA LEU A 237 3.33 -0.39 -18.18
C LEU A 237 3.71 -1.65 -18.96
N ILE A 238 2.72 -2.48 -19.29
CA ILE A 238 2.91 -3.67 -20.11
C ILE A 238 2.11 -3.46 -21.40
N LYS A 239 2.83 -3.41 -22.52
CA LYS A 239 2.25 -3.32 -23.85
C LYS A 239 1.55 -4.61 -24.24
N LYS A 240 0.59 -4.49 -25.13
CA LYS A 240 -0.06 -5.64 -25.76
C LYS A 240 0.99 -6.47 -26.53
N PRO A 241 1.12 -7.77 -26.23
CA PRO A 241 1.89 -8.68 -27.07
C PRO A 241 1.08 -9.04 -28.32
N ASP A 242 1.73 -9.15 -29.48
CA ASP A 242 1.09 -9.47 -30.75
C ASP A 242 1.03 -10.98 -31.02
N SER A 243 1.75 -11.79 -30.24
CA SER A 243 1.79 -13.25 -30.36
C SER A 243 1.84 -13.96 -29.01
N ALA A 244 1.49 -15.24 -29.00
CA ALA A 244 1.63 -16.11 -27.83
C ALA A 244 3.08 -16.23 -27.37
N GLN A 245 4.04 -16.18 -28.29
CA GLN A 245 5.45 -16.23 -27.98
C GLN A 245 5.92 -14.96 -27.25
N GLU A 246 5.46 -13.80 -27.67
CA GLU A 246 5.73 -12.51 -26.98
C GLU A 246 5.09 -12.47 -25.61
N LEU A 247 3.85 -12.94 -25.47
CA LEU A 247 3.19 -13.07 -24.17
C LEU A 247 4.01 -13.96 -23.23
N GLN A 248 4.51 -15.09 -23.73
CA GLN A 248 5.38 -15.98 -22.94
C GLN A 248 6.70 -15.29 -22.55
N GLN A 249 7.26 -14.43 -23.40
CA GLN A 249 8.45 -13.64 -23.09
C GLN A 249 8.16 -12.64 -21.96
N VAL A 250 7.04 -11.89 -22.04
CA VAL A 250 6.59 -10.96 -20.99
C VAL A 250 6.44 -11.69 -19.65
N LEU A 251 5.70 -12.80 -19.62
CA LEU A 251 5.48 -13.58 -18.40
C LEU A 251 6.78 -14.14 -17.81
N SER A 252 7.64 -14.69 -18.68
CA SER A 252 8.97 -15.17 -18.29
C SER A 252 9.85 -14.05 -17.74
N GLY A 253 9.78 -12.87 -18.35
CA GLY A 253 10.48 -11.67 -17.90
C GLY A 253 10.06 -11.23 -16.50
N ILE A 254 8.75 -11.23 -16.23
CA ILE A 254 8.19 -10.92 -14.91
C ILE A 254 8.69 -11.93 -13.86
N VAL A 255 8.64 -13.24 -14.14
CA VAL A 255 9.13 -14.30 -13.23
C VAL A 255 10.62 -14.16 -12.92
N ARG A 256 11.42 -13.96 -13.97
CA ARG A 256 12.88 -13.88 -13.88
C ARG A 256 13.38 -12.48 -13.45
N LYS A 257 12.49 -11.50 -13.32
CA LYS A 257 12.81 -10.09 -13.09
C LYS A 257 13.80 -9.53 -14.12
N ARG A 258 13.61 -9.95 -15.37
CA ARG A 258 14.36 -9.49 -16.53
C ARG A 258 13.37 -9.03 -17.57
N PHE A 259 13.22 -7.71 -17.66
CA PHE A 259 12.22 -7.07 -18.51
C PHE A 259 12.84 -6.74 -19.88
N ASP A 260 12.03 -6.94 -20.91
CA ASP A 260 12.33 -6.50 -22.27
C ASP A 260 11.62 -5.14 -22.48
N ASP A 261 12.39 -4.09 -22.73
CA ASP A 261 11.90 -2.72 -22.88
C ASP A 261 10.91 -2.55 -24.06
N ARG A 262 10.84 -3.53 -24.96
CA ARG A 262 9.83 -3.57 -26.02
C ARG A 262 8.43 -3.76 -25.48
N PHE A 263 8.29 -4.52 -24.38
CA PHE A 263 6.99 -4.87 -23.80
C PHE A 263 6.73 -4.23 -22.45
N VAL A 264 7.76 -3.99 -21.64
CA VAL A 264 7.60 -3.48 -20.29
C VAL A 264 8.36 -2.17 -20.16
N ARG A 265 7.64 -1.10 -19.83
CA ARG A 265 8.23 0.21 -19.54
C ARG A 265 8.13 0.52 -18.07
N PHE A 266 9.22 1.03 -17.52
CA PHE A 266 9.28 1.61 -16.20
C PHE A 266 9.47 3.12 -16.31
N LEU A 267 8.70 3.88 -15.53
CA LEU A 267 8.77 5.33 -15.47
C LEU A 267 8.80 5.76 -13.99
N HIS A 268 9.37 6.94 -13.73
CA HIS A 268 9.28 7.63 -12.45
C HIS A 268 8.63 8.99 -12.71
N THR A 269 7.60 9.35 -11.95
CA THR A 269 6.86 10.59 -12.17
C THR A 269 6.10 11.01 -10.93
N ALA A 270 5.96 12.32 -10.70
CA ALA A 270 5.13 12.86 -9.63
C ALA A 270 3.65 12.88 -10.01
N SER A 271 3.35 12.97 -11.31
CA SER A 271 1.97 12.93 -11.80
C SER A 271 1.87 12.13 -13.10
N ILE A 272 0.72 11.49 -13.29
CA ILE A 272 0.43 10.73 -14.50
C ILE A 272 -1.05 10.80 -14.84
N ARG A 273 -1.33 11.03 -16.13
CA ARG A 273 -2.67 11.04 -16.70
C ARG A 273 -2.79 9.97 -17.75
N PHE A 274 -3.83 9.16 -17.63
CA PHE A 274 -4.21 8.14 -18.59
C PHE A 274 -5.49 8.58 -19.28
N GLU A 275 -5.52 8.52 -20.59
CA GLU A 275 -6.69 8.85 -21.42
C GLU A 275 -6.95 7.68 -22.36
N SER A 276 -8.20 7.22 -22.42
CA SER A 276 -8.65 6.10 -23.26
C SER A 276 -9.98 6.41 -23.93
N GLU A 277 -10.23 5.80 -25.09
CA GLU A 277 -11.49 5.97 -25.82
C GLU A 277 -12.68 5.36 -25.07
N GLU A 278 -12.44 4.23 -24.37
CA GLU A 278 -13.43 3.52 -23.58
C GLU A 278 -13.13 3.58 -22.10
N PRO A 279 -14.14 3.46 -21.22
CA PRO A 279 -13.93 3.39 -19.79
C PRO A 279 -13.05 2.19 -19.40
N VAL A 280 -12.11 2.40 -18.51
CA VAL A 280 -11.17 1.40 -17.98
C VAL A 280 -11.44 1.22 -16.50
N ASP A 281 -11.54 -0.04 -16.08
CA ASP A 281 -11.72 -0.41 -14.68
C ASP A 281 -10.39 -0.28 -13.94
N TRP A 282 -10.39 0.49 -12.85
CA TRP A 282 -9.24 0.71 -11.98
C TRP A 282 -9.37 -0.03 -10.67
N THR A 283 -8.23 -0.40 -10.13
CA THR A 283 -8.08 -0.98 -8.80
C THR A 283 -7.17 -0.09 -7.97
N VAL A 284 -7.60 0.27 -6.78
CA VAL A 284 -6.88 1.13 -5.85
C VAL A 284 -6.67 0.36 -4.54
N ASP A 285 -5.41 0.06 -4.19
CA ASP A 285 -5.02 -0.76 -3.04
C ASP A 285 -5.79 -2.08 -2.91
N GLY A 286 -6.12 -2.69 -4.07
CA GLY A 286 -6.84 -3.97 -4.14
C GLY A 286 -8.37 -3.86 -4.11
N GLU A 287 -8.93 -2.65 -4.05
CA GLU A 287 -10.35 -2.36 -4.09
C GLU A 287 -10.75 -1.78 -5.46
N TYR A 288 -12.03 -1.93 -5.84
CA TYR A 288 -12.52 -1.33 -7.07
C TYR A 288 -12.50 0.20 -6.98
N GLY A 289 -11.75 0.84 -7.87
CA GLY A 289 -11.54 2.29 -7.92
C GLY A 289 -12.48 3.04 -8.87
N GLY A 290 -13.33 2.32 -9.61
CA GLY A 290 -14.22 2.91 -10.62
C GLY A 290 -13.80 2.60 -12.05
N SER A 291 -14.68 2.98 -13.01
CA SER A 291 -14.47 2.82 -14.45
C SER A 291 -14.49 4.19 -15.10
N VAL A 292 -13.36 4.64 -15.64
CA VAL A 292 -13.18 5.99 -16.15
C VAL A 292 -12.43 6.01 -17.49
N LYS A 293 -12.73 7.00 -18.33
CA LYS A 293 -11.98 7.26 -19.58
C LYS A 293 -10.68 8.03 -19.35
N THR A 294 -10.69 8.88 -18.33
CA THR A 294 -9.52 9.66 -17.92
C THR A 294 -9.24 9.39 -16.47
N ALA A 295 -8.03 8.95 -16.17
CA ALA A 295 -7.56 8.76 -14.79
C ALA A 295 -6.36 9.67 -14.52
N GLU A 296 -6.45 10.45 -13.47
CA GLU A 296 -5.37 11.32 -12.99
C GLU A 296 -4.85 10.80 -11.67
N ILE A 297 -3.54 10.65 -11.57
CA ILE A 297 -2.86 10.15 -10.38
C ILE A 297 -1.74 11.13 -10.02
N GLU A 298 -1.73 11.56 -8.77
CA GLU A 298 -0.77 12.52 -8.24
C GLU A 298 -0.09 11.99 -6.99
N ASN A 299 1.21 12.23 -6.87
CA ASN A 299 1.97 11.95 -5.67
C ASN A 299 1.85 13.14 -4.69
N LEU A 300 1.34 12.87 -3.51
CA LEU A 300 1.28 13.83 -2.42
C LEU A 300 2.53 13.62 -1.56
N HIS A 301 3.59 14.35 -1.91
CA HIS A 301 4.91 14.21 -1.30
C HIS A 301 4.93 14.46 0.21
N GLY A 302 5.49 13.52 0.96
CA GLY A 302 5.63 13.60 2.41
C GLY A 302 4.30 13.86 3.12
N ALA A 303 3.22 13.25 2.59
CA ALA A 303 1.87 13.52 3.05
C ALA A 303 1.62 13.08 4.50
N VAL A 304 2.20 11.98 4.92
CA VAL A 304 2.10 11.47 6.29
C VAL A 304 3.49 11.07 6.83
N PHE A 305 3.58 10.82 8.13
CA PHE A 305 4.80 10.34 8.76
C PHE A 305 4.57 8.94 9.33
N ILE A 306 5.42 7.98 8.96
CA ILE A 306 5.38 6.61 9.48
C ILE A 306 6.60 6.35 10.34
N LEU A 307 6.39 5.77 11.53
CA LEU A 307 7.47 5.42 12.45
C LEU A 307 8.22 4.20 11.94
N ARG A 308 9.49 4.41 11.58
CA ARG A 308 10.40 3.38 11.10
C ARG A 308 11.84 3.67 11.54
N LYS A 309 12.78 2.75 11.24
CA LYS A 309 14.19 2.94 11.58
C LYS A 309 14.80 4.16 10.90
#